data_c6fb5b1a93b075c52a2e31d4f0777c7c
#
_entry.id   c6fb5b1a93b075c52a2e31d4f0777c7c
#
_cell.length_a   1.000
_cell.length_b   1.000
_cell.length_c   1.000
_cell.angle_alpha   90.00
_cell.angle_beta   90.00
_cell.angle_gamma   90.00
#
_symmetry.space_group_name_H-M   'P 1'
#
loop_
_entity.id
_entity.type
_entity.pdbx_description
1 polymer ?
#
loop_
_entity_poly.entity_id
_entity_poly.type
_entity_poly.pdbx_seq_one_letter_code
_entity_poly.pdbx_strand_id
1 'polypeptide(L)'
;MRIRSVFQAFVLSAACMALSGVAVAEDAAPSAQAFVEREHQKLATLLKQPASAARDGQVSHELDAMVDYQELARRAFGEPCPAAISGCTDHWGELKDPQKAEVADLLKRLVEKNYRKNLVKTLDYEITFKGQKDAGGGESRIRTEAKSKLKPRDPAVQVDYVVKNANGAYHVVDIVTEGSSLTKNYYDQFHKMLTNPAQGYPYIIKKLNEKLAKPD
;
A
#
# COMPACT_ATOMS: atom_id res chain seq x y z
N MET A 1 -35.78 -67.51 -57.15
CA MET A 1 -36.58 -66.43 -57.79
C MET A 1 -36.00 -65.08 -57.35
N ARG A 2 -35.65 -64.28 -58.26
CA ARG A 2 -34.88 -63.03 -58.10
C ARG A 2 -35.72 -61.96 -57.46
N ILE A 3 -35.12 -61.10 -56.60
CA ILE A 3 -35.38 -59.63 -56.64
C ILE A 3 -34.16 -58.90 -56.02
N ARG A 4 -33.64 -58.02 -56.83
CA ARG A 4 -32.59 -57.06 -56.50
C ARG A 4 -33.24 -55.90 -55.75
N SER A 5 -32.56 -55.37 -54.70
CA SER A 5 -32.85 -54.05 -54.16
C SER A 5 -31.57 -53.24 -54.01
N VAL A 6 -31.62 -52.12 -54.62
CA VAL A 6 -30.58 -51.11 -54.76
C VAL A 6 -30.48 -50.34 -53.46
N PHE A 7 -29.27 -50.31 -52.82
CA PHE A 7 -28.99 -49.44 -51.70
C PHE A 7 -28.36 -48.12 -52.24
N GLN A 8 -29.14 -47.08 -52.14
CA GLN A 8 -28.62 -45.72 -52.36
C GLN A 8 -27.84 -45.28 -51.11
N ALA A 9 -26.56 -44.97 -51.27
CA ALA A 9 -25.71 -44.39 -50.24
C ALA A 9 -26.02 -42.91 -50.11
N PHE A 10 -26.47 -42.53 -48.92
CA PHE A 10 -26.59 -41.14 -48.51
C PHE A 10 -25.28 -40.74 -47.82
N VAL A 11 -24.49 -39.91 -48.47
CA VAL A 11 -23.30 -39.28 -47.88
C VAL A 11 -23.76 -38.08 -47.10
N LEU A 12 -23.78 -38.17 -45.77
CA LEU A 12 -23.93 -37.02 -44.87
C LEU A 12 -22.55 -36.39 -44.66
N SER A 13 -22.30 -35.27 -45.29
CA SER A 13 -21.18 -34.41 -44.97
C SER A 13 -21.43 -33.70 -43.63
N ALA A 14 -20.79 -34.18 -42.57
CA ALA A 14 -20.72 -33.46 -41.29
C ALA A 14 -19.73 -32.29 -41.43
N ALA A 15 -20.24 -31.08 -41.59
CA ALA A 15 -19.46 -29.87 -41.45
C ALA A 15 -19.12 -29.66 -39.97
N CYS A 16 -17.87 -29.98 -39.57
CA CYS A 16 -17.32 -29.56 -38.30
C CYS A 16 -17.11 -28.03 -38.34
N MET A 17 -18.07 -27.28 -37.78
CA MET A 17 -17.83 -25.89 -37.38
C MET A 17 -16.88 -25.91 -36.17
N ALA A 18 -15.62 -25.57 -36.40
CA ALA A 18 -14.68 -25.24 -35.35
C ALA A 18 -15.15 -23.92 -34.74
N LEU A 19 -15.82 -24.00 -33.57
CA LEU A 19 -15.98 -22.85 -32.71
C LEU A 19 -14.59 -22.50 -32.17
N SER A 20 -13.97 -21.49 -32.78
CA SER A 20 -12.82 -20.81 -32.22
C SER A 20 -13.33 -20.10 -30.96
N GLY A 21 -13.17 -20.74 -29.79
CA GLY A 21 -13.38 -20.12 -28.49
C GLY A 21 -12.40 -18.97 -28.38
N VAL A 22 -12.89 -17.73 -28.48
CA VAL A 22 -12.16 -16.57 -28.03
C VAL A 22 -12.02 -16.76 -26.51
N ALA A 23 -10.84 -17.17 -26.06
CA ALA A 23 -10.50 -17.12 -24.65
C ALA A 23 -10.54 -15.63 -24.27
N VAL A 24 -11.63 -15.20 -23.66
CA VAL A 24 -11.67 -13.94 -22.93
C VAL A 24 -10.64 -14.12 -21.84
N ALA A 25 -9.51 -13.42 -21.93
CA ALA A 25 -8.57 -13.33 -20.83
C ALA A 25 -9.37 -12.76 -19.66
N GLU A 26 -9.64 -13.61 -18.67
CA GLU A 26 -10.20 -13.19 -17.40
C GLU A 26 -9.23 -12.14 -16.85
N ASP A 27 -9.65 -10.88 -16.74
CA ASP A 27 -8.85 -9.81 -16.19
C ASP A 27 -8.45 -10.25 -14.78
N ALA A 28 -7.24 -10.78 -14.66
CA ALA A 28 -6.70 -11.16 -13.35
C ALA A 28 -6.78 -9.93 -12.46
N ALA A 29 -7.43 -10.06 -11.31
CA ALA A 29 -7.53 -8.98 -10.34
C ALA A 29 -6.15 -8.32 -10.15
N PRO A 30 -6.05 -7.00 -10.19
CA PRO A 30 -4.76 -6.30 -10.15
C PRO A 30 -3.95 -6.77 -8.94
N SER A 31 -2.69 -7.14 -9.16
CA SER A 31 -1.81 -7.57 -8.07
C SER A 31 -1.51 -6.39 -7.12
N ALA A 32 -1.10 -6.68 -5.89
CA ALA A 32 -0.67 -5.65 -4.95
C ALA A 32 0.50 -4.81 -5.52
N GLN A 33 1.40 -5.42 -6.30
CA GLN A 33 2.46 -4.71 -7.01
C GLN A 33 1.88 -3.76 -8.06
N ALA A 34 0.98 -4.22 -8.91
CA ALA A 34 0.35 -3.39 -9.93
C ALA A 34 -0.43 -2.20 -9.32
N PHE A 35 -1.03 -2.41 -8.14
CA PHE A 35 -1.65 -1.34 -7.37
C PHE A 35 -0.61 -0.27 -6.98
N VAL A 36 0.50 -0.64 -6.33
CA VAL A 36 1.53 0.32 -5.90
C VAL A 36 2.15 1.03 -7.10
N GLU A 37 2.43 0.32 -8.20
CA GLU A 37 2.95 0.92 -9.43
C GLU A 37 2.02 1.98 -9.99
N ARG A 38 0.73 1.68 -10.08
CA ARG A 38 -0.28 2.62 -10.57
C ARG A 38 -0.38 3.86 -9.70
N GLU A 39 -0.42 3.71 -8.37
CA GLU A 39 -0.52 4.85 -7.45
C GLU A 39 0.76 5.70 -7.49
N HIS A 40 1.93 5.09 -7.60
CA HIS A 40 3.18 5.82 -7.84
C HIS A 40 3.16 6.64 -9.12
N GLN A 41 2.63 6.08 -10.22
CA GLN A 41 2.54 6.80 -11.50
C GLN A 41 1.60 7.99 -11.43
N LYS A 42 0.44 7.84 -10.76
CA LYS A 42 -0.51 8.95 -10.53
C LYS A 42 0.15 10.07 -9.73
N LEU A 43 0.74 9.75 -8.59
CA LEU A 43 1.42 10.73 -7.74
C LEU A 43 2.58 11.41 -8.48
N ALA A 44 3.41 10.67 -9.21
CA ALA A 44 4.49 11.24 -10.00
C ALA A 44 3.98 12.18 -11.10
N THR A 45 2.81 11.89 -11.68
CA THR A 45 2.18 12.75 -12.70
C THR A 45 1.68 14.06 -12.09
N LEU A 46 1.03 13.98 -10.93
CA LEU A 46 0.56 15.16 -10.20
C LEU A 46 1.73 16.08 -9.80
N LEU A 47 2.83 15.50 -9.34
CA LEU A 47 3.99 16.24 -8.88
C LEU A 47 4.77 16.98 -9.98
N LYS A 48 4.65 16.54 -11.22
CA LYS A 48 5.22 17.25 -12.38
C LYS A 48 4.45 18.53 -12.71
N GLN A 49 3.22 18.69 -12.18
CA GLN A 49 2.44 19.90 -12.35
C GLN A 49 3.00 21.05 -11.49
N PRO A 50 2.80 22.31 -11.87
CA PRO A 50 3.17 23.45 -11.04
C PRO A 50 2.56 23.37 -9.62
N ALA A 51 3.32 23.81 -8.63
CA ALA A 51 2.84 23.86 -7.25
C ALA A 51 1.60 24.74 -7.13
N SER A 52 0.52 24.20 -6.57
CA SER A 52 -0.74 24.91 -6.34
C SER A 52 -1.56 24.20 -5.26
N ALA A 53 -2.47 24.90 -4.61
CA ALA A 53 -3.39 24.32 -3.63
C ALA A 53 -4.26 23.22 -4.26
N ALA A 54 -4.64 23.37 -5.54
CA ALA A 54 -5.40 22.34 -6.28
C ALA A 54 -4.59 21.06 -6.47
N ARG A 55 -3.32 21.16 -6.90
CA ARG A 55 -2.42 20.01 -7.02
C ARG A 55 -2.22 19.33 -5.65
N ASP A 56 -1.98 20.11 -4.61
CA ASP A 56 -1.74 19.57 -3.26
C ASP A 56 -2.99 18.87 -2.71
N GLY A 57 -4.19 19.38 -3.03
CA GLY A 57 -5.46 18.70 -2.73
C GLY A 57 -5.61 17.36 -3.48
N GLN A 58 -5.24 17.32 -4.76
CA GLN A 58 -5.24 16.08 -5.55
C GLN A 58 -4.24 15.05 -4.99
N VAL A 59 -3.04 15.48 -4.60
CA VAL A 59 -2.04 14.61 -3.96
C VAL A 59 -2.59 14.03 -2.65
N SER A 60 -3.22 14.85 -1.80
CA SER A 60 -3.84 14.34 -0.57
C SER A 60 -4.95 13.32 -0.86
N HIS A 61 -5.78 13.57 -1.87
CA HIS A 61 -6.83 12.64 -2.28
C HIS A 61 -6.27 11.29 -2.76
N GLU A 62 -5.21 11.30 -3.58
CA GLU A 62 -4.56 10.03 -4.01
C GLU A 62 -3.91 9.31 -2.83
N LEU A 63 -3.32 10.03 -1.87
CA LEU A 63 -2.78 9.42 -0.65
C LEU A 63 -3.89 8.80 0.21
N ASP A 64 -5.05 9.45 0.32
CA ASP A 64 -6.23 8.92 1.03
C ASP A 64 -6.76 7.64 0.41
N ALA A 65 -6.72 7.55 -0.92
CA ALA A 65 -7.10 6.33 -1.63
C ALA A 65 -6.05 5.21 -1.51
N MET A 66 -4.77 5.57 -1.35
CA MET A 66 -3.67 4.61 -1.30
C MET A 66 -3.40 4.05 0.10
N VAL A 67 -3.56 4.84 1.17
CA VAL A 67 -3.11 4.50 2.52
C VAL A 67 -4.27 4.27 3.47
N ASP A 68 -4.26 3.14 4.18
CA ASP A 68 -5.17 2.91 5.31
C ASP A 68 -4.58 3.51 6.58
N TYR A 69 -4.94 4.77 6.87
CA TYR A 69 -4.45 5.48 8.04
C TYR A 69 -5.00 4.93 9.36
N GLN A 70 -6.17 4.30 9.36
CA GLN A 70 -6.73 3.65 10.53
C GLN A 70 -5.91 2.41 10.89
N GLU A 71 -5.61 1.57 9.91
CA GLU A 71 -4.77 0.40 10.08
C GLU A 71 -3.34 0.80 10.49
N LEU A 72 -2.79 1.87 9.87
CA LEU A 72 -1.48 2.41 10.23
C LEU A 72 -1.44 2.86 11.70
N ALA A 73 -2.47 3.58 12.15
CA ALA A 73 -2.59 4.02 13.55
C ALA A 73 -2.73 2.84 14.49
N ARG A 74 -3.57 1.87 14.15
CA ARG A 74 -3.78 0.64 14.91
C ARG A 74 -2.46 -0.11 15.14
N ARG A 75 -1.65 -0.28 14.10
CA ARG A 75 -0.31 -0.90 14.16
C ARG A 75 0.67 -0.10 15.00
N ALA A 76 0.63 1.23 14.89
CA ALA A 76 1.47 2.11 15.69
C ALA A 76 1.16 2.03 17.21
N PHE A 77 0.02 1.47 17.58
CA PHE A 77 -0.37 1.18 18.96
C PHE A 77 -0.31 -0.31 19.32
N GLY A 78 0.25 -1.17 18.44
CA GLY A 78 0.53 -2.57 18.75
C GLY A 78 -0.61 -3.54 18.41
N GLU A 79 -1.52 -3.20 17.54
CA GLU A 79 -2.55 -4.13 17.04
C GLU A 79 -2.53 -4.22 15.50
N PRO A 80 -2.16 -5.38 14.93
CA PRO A 80 -1.51 -6.49 15.62
C PRO A 80 -0.11 -6.14 16.13
N CYS A 81 0.29 -6.80 17.18
CA CYS A 81 1.66 -6.69 17.67
C CYS A 81 2.66 -7.06 16.58
N PRO A 82 3.68 -6.22 16.31
CA PRO A 82 4.70 -6.56 15.33
C PRO A 82 5.42 -7.87 15.72
N ALA A 83 5.48 -8.82 14.78
CA ALA A 83 6.07 -10.14 15.02
C ALA A 83 7.54 -10.09 15.51
N ALA A 84 8.24 -9.00 15.19
CA ALA A 84 9.64 -8.79 15.62
C ALA A 84 9.78 -8.29 17.06
N ILE A 85 8.68 -8.03 17.79
CA ILE A 85 8.72 -7.51 19.17
C ILE A 85 8.23 -8.57 20.12
N SER A 86 9.19 -9.17 20.88
CA SER A 86 8.84 -10.03 22.00
C SER A 86 8.26 -9.19 23.14
N GLY A 87 7.10 -9.64 23.70
CA GLY A 87 6.43 -8.93 24.79
C GLY A 87 5.73 -7.62 24.37
N CYS A 88 5.34 -7.51 23.11
CA CYS A 88 4.53 -6.40 22.62
C CYS A 88 3.22 -6.28 23.43
N THR A 89 2.79 -5.04 23.68
CA THR A 89 1.53 -4.71 24.35
C THR A 89 0.58 -4.11 23.32
N ASP A 90 -0.65 -4.61 23.29
CA ASP A 90 -1.74 -3.96 22.55
C ASP A 90 -2.25 -2.76 23.33
N HIS A 91 -1.83 -1.57 22.91
CA HIS A 91 -2.32 -0.30 23.46
C HIS A 91 -3.56 0.21 22.72
N TRP A 92 -3.84 -0.31 21.51
CA TRP A 92 -4.99 0.14 20.72
C TRP A 92 -6.31 -0.25 21.37
N GLY A 93 -6.38 -1.46 21.95
CA GLY A 93 -7.54 -1.94 22.69
C GLY A 93 -7.89 -1.11 23.90
N GLU A 94 -6.91 -0.43 24.51
CA GLU A 94 -7.09 0.43 25.68
C GLU A 94 -7.62 1.82 25.34
N LEU A 95 -7.52 2.27 24.07
CA LEU A 95 -7.99 3.57 23.62
C LEU A 95 -9.51 3.60 23.44
N LYS A 96 -10.11 4.72 23.81
CA LYS A 96 -11.51 5.04 23.50
C LYS A 96 -11.66 5.46 22.04
N ASP A 97 -12.83 5.25 21.42
CA ASP A 97 -13.07 5.58 20.02
C ASP A 97 -12.71 7.05 19.65
N PRO A 98 -13.00 8.08 20.44
CA PRO A 98 -12.52 9.45 20.13
C PRO A 98 -10.99 9.56 20.11
N GLN A 99 -10.27 8.83 20.97
CA GLN A 99 -8.81 8.82 20.98
C GLN A 99 -8.23 8.12 19.77
N LYS A 100 -8.86 7.00 19.35
CA LYS A 100 -8.51 6.29 18.12
C LYS A 100 -8.66 7.19 16.89
N ALA A 101 -9.77 7.92 16.80
CA ALA A 101 -10.02 8.86 15.70
C ALA A 101 -9.01 10.02 15.71
N GLU A 102 -8.73 10.61 16.88
CA GLU A 102 -7.78 11.72 17.03
C GLU A 102 -6.37 11.31 16.60
N VAL A 103 -5.87 10.18 17.07
CA VAL A 103 -4.51 9.75 16.73
C VAL A 103 -4.39 9.35 15.27
N ALA A 104 -5.43 8.74 14.68
CA ALA A 104 -5.45 8.39 13.25
C ALA A 104 -5.40 9.65 12.37
N ASP A 105 -6.16 10.71 12.71
CA ASP A 105 -6.11 12.00 12.01
C ASP A 105 -4.73 12.65 12.11
N LEU A 106 -4.15 12.68 13.31
CA LEU A 106 -2.83 13.28 13.52
C LEU A 106 -1.72 12.53 12.77
N LEU A 107 -1.77 11.19 12.75
CA LEU A 107 -0.83 10.38 11.99
C LEU A 107 -1.03 10.55 10.48
N LYS A 108 -2.28 10.60 10.00
CA LYS A 108 -2.60 10.92 8.60
C LYS A 108 -1.93 12.23 8.20
N ARG A 109 -2.22 13.31 8.91
CA ARG A 109 -1.67 14.65 8.62
C ARG A 109 -0.14 14.67 8.66
N LEU A 110 0.47 13.94 9.57
CA LEU A 110 1.93 13.85 9.69
C LEU A 110 2.56 13.04 8.56
N VAL A 111 1.93 11.92 8.17
CA VAL A 111 2.36 11.11 7.03
C VAL A 111 2.23 11.92 5.73
N GLU A 112 1.10 12.59 5.49
CA GLU A 112 0.91 13.46 4.32
C GLU A 112 1.91 14.61 4.28
N LYS A 113 2.16 15.27 5.41
CA LYS A 113 3.15 16.34 5.49
C LYS A 113 4.55 15.83 5.12
N ASN A 114 4.98 14.73 5.72
CA ASN A 114 6.29 14.15 5.44
C ASN A 114 6.37 13.63 4.00
N TYR A 115 5.28 13.07 3.50
CA TYR A 115 5.21 12.59 2.13
C TYR A 115 5.36 13.75 1.15
N ARG A 116 4.58 14.82 1.29
CA ARG A 116 4.66 16.03 0.42
C ARG A 116 6.06 16.63 0.42
N LYS A 117 6.70 16.75 1.58
CA LYS A 117 8.07 17.26 1.70
C LYS A 117 9.10 16.40 0.95
N ASN A 118 8.93 15.07 1.00
CA ASN A 118 9.86 14.14 0.38
C ASN A 118 9.48 13.82 -1.07
N LEU A 119 8.24 14.02 -1.45
CA LEU A 119 7.69 13.62 -2.73
C LEU A 119 8.32 14.38 -3.90
N VAL A 120 8.55 15.69 -3.76
CA VAL A 120 9.29 16.48 -4.75
C VAL A 120 10.69 15.90 -4.96
N LYS A 121 11.31 15.42 -3.87
CA LYS A 121 12.62 14.75 -3.95
C LYS A 121 12.52 13.39 -4.65
N THR A 122 11.38 12.69 -4.59
CA THR A 122 11.24 11.39 -5.28
C THR A 122 11.29 11.50 -6.78
N LEU A 123 11.01 12.69 -7.36
CA LEU A 123 11.21 12.93 -8.79
C LEU A 123 12.69 12.85 -9.21
N ASP A 124 13.60 13.06 -8.27
CA ASP A 124 15.05 12.93 -8.45
C ASP A 124 15.52 11.47 -8.33
N TYR A 125 14.61 10.53 -8.09
CA TYR A 125 14.92 9.11 -8.00
C TYR A 125 14.26 8.32 -9.12
N GLU A 126 14.94 7.28 -9.53
CA GLU A 126 14.40 6.20 -10.36
C GLU A 126 13.95 5.08 -9.44
N ILE A 127 12.65 4.74 -9.51
CA ILE A 127 12.06 3.68 -8.71
C ILE A 127 11.98 2.41 -9.54
N THR A 128 12.62 1.36 -9.07
CA THR A 128 12.60 0.03 -9.68
C THR A 128 11.84 -0.93 -8.78
N PHE A 129 10.81 -1.59 -9.32
CA PHE A 129 10.09 -2.65 -8.62
C PHE A 129 10.86 -3.96 -8.72
N LYS A 130 11.10 -4.63 -7.58
CA LYS A 130 11.91 -5.84 -7.47
C LYS A 130 11.07 -7.09 -7.20
N GLY A 131 9.75 -6.93 -7.17
CA GLY A 131 8.80 -8.02 -6.99
C GLY A 131 7.97 -7.92 -5.72
N GLN A 132 7.10 -8.90 -5.60
CA GLN A 132 6.13 -9.03 -4.52
C GLN A 132 6.37 -10.34 -3.77
N LYS A 133 6.18 -10.31 -2.44
CA LYS A 133 6.17 -11.50 -1.58
C LYS A 133 4.94 -11.49 -0.71
N ASP A 134 4.35 -12.66 -0.47
CA ASP A 134 3.34 -12.83 0.57
C ASP A 134 3.97 -12.54 1.94
N ALA A 135 3.28 -11.72 2.72
CA ALA A 135 3.66 -11.35 4.09
C ALA A 135 2.77 -12.04 5.15
N GLY A 136 1.81 -12.87 4.72
CA GLY A 136 0.82 -13.52 5.56
C GLY A 136 -0.37 -12.60 5.90
N GLY A 137 -1.47 -13.18 6.41
CA GLY A 137 -2.62 -12.40 6.86
C GLY A 137 -3.33 -11.56 5.79
N GLY A 138 -3.23 -11.92 4.51
CA GLY A 138 -3.78 -11.15 3.39
C GLY A 138 -2.91 -9.95 2.99
N GLU A 139 -1.66 -9.93 3.43
CA GLU A 139 -0.70 -8.86 3.14
C GLU A 139 0.33 -9.29 2.10
N SER A 140 0.75 -8.32 1.31
CA SER A 140 1.86 -8.47 0.37
C SER A 140 2.94 -7.42 0.66
N ARG A 141 4.19 -7.83 0.57
CA ARG A 141 5.34 -6.94 0.65
C ARG A 141 5.89 -6.70 -0.74
N ILE A 142 5.79 -5.47 -1.21
CA ILE A 142 6.28 -5.03 -2.51
C ILE A 142 7.63 -4.37 -2.29
N ARG A 143 8.68 -4.96 -2.85
CA ARG A 143 10.03 -4.43 -2.76
C ARG A 143 10.31 -3.46 -3.89
N THR A 144 10.85 -2.29 -3.54
CA THR A 144 11.35 -1.31 -4.51
C THR A 144 12.76 -0.85 -4.14
N GLU A 145 13.47 -0.36 -5.13
CA GLU A 145 14.73 0.36 -4.97
C GLU A 145 14.60 1.74 -5.57
N ALA A 146 14.99 2.76 -4.81
CA ALA A 146 15.03 4.15 -5.24
C ALA A 146 16.49 4.58 -5.49
N LYS A 147 16.87 4.81 -6.75
CA LYS A 147 18.21 5.23 -7.13
C LYS A 147 18.25 6.72 -7.48
N SER A 148 19.14 7.47 -6.88
CA SER A 148 19.27 8.90 -7.15
C SER A 148 19.77 9.16 -8.58
N LYS A 149 19.04 9.99 -9.33
CA LYS A 149 19.44 10.48 -10.65
C LYS A 149 20.52 11.55 -10.53
N LEU A 150 20.52 12.32 -9.43
CA LEU A 150 21.48 13.40 -9.17
C LEU A 150 22.81 12.86 -8.64
N LYS A 151 22.77 11.71 -7.96
CA LYS A 151 23.94 11.04 -7.38
C LYS A 151 23.97 9.56 -7.76
N PRO A 152 24.26 9.24 -9.03
CA PRO A 152 24.15 7.86 -9.53
C PRO A 152 25.19 6.90 -8.93
N ARG A 153 26.21 7.41 -8.22
CA ARG A 153 27.20 6.59 -7.50
C ARG A 153 26.77 6.17 -6.11
N ASP A 154 25.77 6.88 -5.53
CA ASP A 154 25.24 6.50 -4.23
C ASP A 154 24.48 5.16 -4.34
N PRO A 155 24.49 4.31 -3.29
CA PRO A 155 23.70 3.08 -3.28
C PRO A 155 22.22 3.41 -3.43
N ALA A 156 21.46 2.49 -4.05
CA ALA A 156 20.02 2.61 -4.09
C ALA A 156 19.43 2.41 -2.68
N VAL A 157 18.41 3.17 -2.34
CA VAL A 157 17.66 3.05 -1.09
C VAL A 157 16.56 2.00 -1.26
N GLN A 158 16.53 0.99 -0.40
CA GLN A 158 15.45 0.02 -0.40
C GLN A 158 14.22 0.61 0.28
N VAL A 159 13.06 0.55 -0.41
CA VAL A 159 11.75 0.94 0.13
C VAL A 159 10.76 -0.18 -0.15
N ASP A 160 10.27 -0.82 0.89
CA ASP A 160 9.24 -1.85 0.77
C ASP A 160 7.89 -1.30 1.22
N TYR A 161 6.83 -1.59 0.47
CA TYR A 161 5.44 -1.28 0.82
C TYR A 161 4.77 -2.55 1.36
N VAL A 162 4.16 -2.45 2.54
CA VAL A 162 3.27 -3.51 3.03
C VAL A 162 1.85 -3.13 2.62
N VAL A 163 1.25 -3.98 1.81
CA VAL A 163 -0.07 -3.76 1.22
C VAL A 163 -1.02 -4.84 1.71
N LYS A 164 -2.17 -4.44 2.22
CA LYS A 164 -3.24 -5.31 2.68
C LYS A 164 -4.37 -5.32 1.66
N ASN A 165 -4.89 -6.51 1.37
CA ASN A 165 -6.12 -6.66 0.60
C ASN A 165 -7.30 -6.72 1.57
N ALA A 166 -8.19 -5.76 1.48
CA ALA A 166 -9.44 -5.72 2.22
C ALA A 166 -10.60 -5.76 1.22
N ASN A 167 -11.30 -6.89 1.13
CA ASN A 167 -12.47 -7.07 0.26
C ASN A 167 -12.23 -6.70 -1.22
N GLY A 168 -11.05 -7.04 -1.74
CA GLY A 168 -10.67 -6.75 -3.13
C GLY A 168 -10.05 -5.37 -3.36
N ALA A 169 -10.00 -4.51 -2.35
CA ALA A 169 -9.30 -3.24 -2.38
C ALA A 169 -7.92 -3.36 -1.70
N TYR A 170 -6.90 -2.82 -2.35
CA TYR A 170 -5.55 -2.78 -1.79
C TYR A 170 -5.29 -1.44 -1.11
N HIS A 171 -4.64 -1.48 0.07
CA HIS A 171 -4.19 -0.28 0.77
C HIS A 171 -2.80 -0.51 1.36
N VAL A 172 -1.97 0.53 1.32
CA VAL A 172 -0.68 0.52 2.02
C VAL A 172 -0.94 0.69 3.52
N VAL A 173 -0.39 -0.24 4.31
CA VAL A 173 -0.57 -0.29 5.77
C VAL A 173 0.74 -0.12 6.54
N ASP A 174 1.89 -0.19 5.86
CA ASP A 174 3.21 0.13 6.40
C ASP A 174 4.20 0.42 5.27
N ILE A 175 5.25 1.18 5.59
CA ILE A 175 6.39 1.42 4.71
C ILE A 175 7.67 1.06 5.47
N VAL A 176 8.52 0.28 4.82
CA VAL A 176 9.79 -0.18 5.40
C VAL A 176 10.94 0.37 4.57
N THR A 177 11.68 1.33 5.11
CA THR A 177 12.85 1.94 4.46
C THR A 177 14.12 1.39 5.10
N GLU A 178 15.01 0.81 4.30
CA GLU A 178 16.27 0.21 4.79
C GLU A 178 16.05 -0.73 5.99
N GLY A 179 14.99 -1.55 5.92
CA GLY A 179 14.61 -2.46 7.01
C GLY A 179 13.88 -1.83 8.19
N SER A 180 13.71 -0.52 8.22
CA SER A 180 13.06 0.23 9.30
C SER A 180 11.58 0.47 8.98
N SER A 181 10.66 -0.22 9.68
CA SER A 181 9.22 -0.09 9.53
C SER A 181 8.72 1.20 10.18
N LEU A 182 7.84 1.91 9.46
CA LEU A 182 7.22 3.14 9.94
C LEU A 182 6.32 2.88 11.15
N THR A 183 5.45 1.87 11.06
CA THR A 183 4.50 1.54 12.13
C THR A 183 5.23 1.03 13.37
N LYS A 184 6.26 0.20 13.20
CA LYS A 184 7.10 -0.26 14.32
C LYS A 184 7.81 0.90 15.00
N ASN A 185 8.35 1.86 14.24
CA ASN A 185 9.02 3.03 14.81
C ASN A 185 8.05 3.90 15.63
N TYR A 186 6.81 4.03 15.19
CA TYR A 186 5.77 4.70 15.99
C TYR A 186 5.41 3.89 17.22
N TYR A 187 5.26 2.57 17.10
CA TYR A 187 5.00 1.69 18.23
C TYR A 187 6.07 1.86 19.32
N ASP A 188 7.34 1.78 18.97
CA ASP A 188 8.46 1.89 19.91
C ASP A 188 8.41 3.25 20.68
N GLN A 189 8.06 4.33 19.96
CA GLN A 189 7.91 5.65 20.56
C GLN A 189 6.68 5.74 21.47
N PHE A 190 5.53 5.27 21.02
CA PHE A 190 4.26 5.35 21.75
C PHE A 190 4.26 4.42 22.95
N HIS A 191 4.74 3.18 22.80
CA HIS A 191 4.92 2.25 23.91
C HIS A 191 5.75 2.86 25.04
N LYS A 192 6.89 3.47 24.69
CA LYS A 192 7.74 4.17 25.68
C LYS A 192 7.01 5.30 26.40
N MET A 193 6.15 6.05 25.69
CA MET A 193 5.38 7.14 26.29
C MET A 193 4.22 6.62 27.14
N LEU A 194 3.54 5.56 26.71
CA LEU A 194 2.40 4.97 27.41
C LEU A 194 2.82 4.25 28.69
N THR A 195 3.98 3.61 28.69
CA THR A 195 4.52 2.90 29.86
C THR A 195 5.23 3.83 30.86
N ASN A 196 5.46 5.10 30.50
CA ASN A 196 6.01 6.09 31.41
C ASN A 196 4.89 6.74 32.24
N PRO A 197 4.88 6.59 33.59
CA PRO A 197 3.83 7.14 34.47
C PRO A 197 3.64 8.67 34.38
N ALA A 198 4.67 9.40 33.94
CA ALA A 198 4.64 10.86 33.79
C ALA A 198 4.12 11.34 32.42
N GLN A 199 3.77 10.45 31.49
CA GLN A 199 3.45 10.83 30.12
C GLN A 199 2.05 10.34 29.68
N GLY A 200 1.92 9.16 29.14
CA GLY A 200 0.64 8.62 28.66
C GLY A 200 0.15 9.20 27.34
N TYR A 201 -1.12 8.91 26.99
CA TYR A 201 -1.76 9.32 25.75
C TYR A 201 -1.71 10.85 25.49
N PRO A 202 -2.01 11.74 26.45
CA PRO A 202 -1.95 13.19 26.20
C PRO A 202 -0.57 13.66 25.75
N TYR A 203 0.49 13.01 26.21
CA TYR A 203 1.84 13.34 25.80
C TYR A 203 2.12 12.92 24.34
N ILE A 204 1.56 11.80 23.89
CA ILE A 204 1.63 11.38 22.46
C ILE A 204 0.98 12.46 21.59
N ILE A 205 -0.24 12.88 21.92
CA ILE A 205 -0.97 13.92 21.18
C ILE A 205 -0.16 15.23 21.13
N LYS A 206 0.39 15.65 22.26
CA LYS A 206 1.29 16.81 22.30
C LYS A 206 2.46 16.65 21.33
N LYS A 207 3.14 15.50 21.33
CA LYS A 207 4.30 15.23 20.47
C LYS A 207 3.96 15.18 18.99
N LEU A 208 2.82 14.63 18.62
CA LEU A 208 2.34 14.63 17.24
C LEU A 208 2.03 16.06 16.76
N ASN A 209 1.34 16.86 17.58
CA ASN A 209 1.08 18.26 17.26
C ASN A 209 2.37 19.10 17.16
N GLU A 210 3.35 18.88 18.05
CA GLU A 210 4.67 19.54 17.96
C GLU A 210 5.40 19.19 16.63
N LYS A 211 5.28 17.94 16.15
CA LYS A 211 5.84 17.54 14.85
C LYS A 211 5.10 18.20 13.68
N LEU A 212 3.78 18.31 13.76
CA LEU A 212 2.97 18.98 12.74
C LEU A 212 3.24 20.49 12.67
N ALA A 213 3.49 21.13 13.80
CA ALA A 213 3.77 22.56 13.88
C ALA A 213 5.17 22.96 13.36
N LYS A 214 6.12 22.02 13.22
CA LYS A 214 7.44 22.34 12.67
C LYS A 214 7.29 22.79 11.22
N PRO A 215 7.98 23.86 10.80
CA PRO A 215 8.00 24.25 9.38
C PRO A 215 8.59 23.13 8.48
N ASP A 216 8.23 23.15 7.21
CA ASP A 216 8.70 22.19 6.19
C ASP A 216 10.18 22.40 5.82
#